data_7532060ef2676dec19c1e00ec99589f1
#
_entry.id   7532060ef2676dec19c1e00ec99589f1
#
_cell.length_a   1.000
_cell.length_b   1.000
_cell.length_c   1.000
_cell.angle_alpha   90.00
_cell.angle_beta   90.00
_cell.angle_gamma   90.00
#
_symmetry.space_group_name_H-M   'P 1'
#
loop_
_entity.id
_entity.type
_entity.pdbx_description
1 polymer ?
#
loop_
_entity_poly.entity_id
_entity_poly.type
_entity_poly.pdbx_seq_one_letter_code
_entity_poly.pdbx_strand_id
1 'polypeptide(L)'
;ETGDRFGIRAELLFVPADDLSIRVTADYDEYDEICCAVGSTSYGTANVVTALFGGQIIPNDPYTEKAFFDFDPISDGDNSGISIYIEKNLENIRIESITSSRNSYNLELQDVDFESVDQIDANRLVKDLDAVTQEFRIFSEDNENINWLLGAYYYQEDMHYDNSIYFGSLWRAYIDALAPGALAGVAAAFGIPNSMLFAEGQGVNEISKQDNKTTSIFAQLDIKVSDNLNALIGASYIEDEKTVSVNQVNTDVFSNLDFVGAGTLGLIAAGIPPAQAAVLALDPAFNPLLGLQGIQFLPQFVNFPNAAQTGKSSDDNVDYTFKLSYLLNDKTSIYGGISTGYKATAWNISRDSLPDAVEIAALAAAGTPVGANTGTGRRYADPEESEVFEIGAKIKLPTGYLNIAVFDQKIEGFQSNTFVGTGFILANAGSQSTEGYEFDLVMSPTESIDLAISGLFMDPIYDSFPNSSAGDLTGTMPSNVSKDTISSTVTWNWNVNNWDGYFRLSHLYASEAKMLENPAWQAILEAAGNGIKTQDTLNFSAGIETVSYTHL
;
A
#
# COMPACT_ATOMS: atom_id res chain seq x y z
N GLU A 1 3.84 5.91 22.26
CA GLU A 1 3.56 4.56 21.74
C GLU A 1 4.05 3.52 22.75
N THR A 2 3.19 2.61 23.12
CA THR A 2 3.50 1.46 23.99
C THR A 2 2.95 0.22 23.32
N GLY A 3 3.60 -0.91 23.51
CA GLY A 3 3.13 -2.15 22.91
C GLY A 3 3.68 -3.36 23.63
N ASP A 4 2.83 -4.33 23.80
CA ASP A 4 3.18 -5.67 24.26
C ASP A 4 3.17 -6.60 23.04
N ARG A 5 4.25 -7.38 22.90
CA ARG A 5 4.40 -8.37 21.83
C ARG A 5 4.85 -9.69 22.39
N PHE A 6 4.21 -10.74 21.95
CA PHE A 6 4.61 -12.11 22.25
C PHE A 6 4.73 -12.92 20.96
N GLY A 7 5.73 -13.75 20.86
CA GLY A 7 5.89 -14.65 19.72
C GLY A 7 6.57 -15.93 20.11
N ILE A 8 6.15 -17.02 19.49
CA ILE A 8 6.76 -18.34 19.61
C ILE A 8 6.90 -18.97 18.24
N ARG A 9 8.04 -19.58 17.98
CA ARG A 9 8.30 -20.37 16.78
C ARG A 9 8.92 -21.70 17.17
N ALA A 10 8.40 -22.77 16.58
CA ALA A 10 8.93 -24.11 16.72
C ALA A 10 9.31 -24.65 15.34
N GLU A 11 10.44 -25.32 15.26
CA GLU A 11 10.89 -25.98 14.05
C GLU A 11 11.32 -27.41 14.37
N LEU A 12 10.85 -28.35 13.57
CA LEU A 12 11.23 -29.75 13.63
C LEU A 12 11.83 -30.16 12.28
N LEU A 13 13.09 -30.58 12.30
CA LEU A 13 13.74 -31.20 11.15
C LEU A 13 13.77 -32.71 11.35
N PHE A 14 13.19 -33.45 10.43
CA PHE A 14 13.19 -34.91 10.41
C PHE A 14 13.90 -35.40 9.17
N VAL A 15 14.93 -36.20 9.32
CA VAL A 15 15.76 -36.77 8.24
C VAL A 15 15.65 -38.30 8.29
N PRO A 16 14.59 -38.89 7.70
CA PRO A 16 14.36 -40.34 7.76
C PRO A 16 15.33 -41.15 6.90
N ALA A 17 15.97 -40.50 5.92
CA ALA A 17 16.98 -41.07 5.05
C ALA A 17 17.95 -39.98 4.59
N ASP A 18 19.15 -40.35 4.13
CA ASP A 18 20.18 -39.39 3.69
C ASP A 18 19.73 -38.51 2.54
N ASP A 19 18.74 -38.97 1.78
CA ASP A 19 18.19 -38.33 0.58
C ASP A 19 16.82 -37.69 0.81
N LEU A 20 16.29 -37.68 2.05
CA LEU A 20 14.97 -37.14 2.38
C LEU A 20 15.03 -36.30 3.66
N SER A 21 14.67 -35.04 3.55
CA SER A 21 14.45 -34.15 4.69
C SER A 21 13.04 -33.60 4.73
N ILE A 22 12.49 -33.48 5.92
CA ILE A 22 11.17 -32.91 6.18
C ILE A 22 11.34 -31.89 7.29
N ARG A 23 11.00 -30.63 7.01
CA ARG A 23 11.00 -29.55 7.98
C ARG A 23 9.57 -29.10 8.22
N VAL A 24 9.16 -29.10 9.47
CA VAL A 24 7.88 -28.54 9.91
C VAL A 24 8.17 -27.31 10.76
N THR A 25 7.61 -26.18 10.37
CA THR A 25 7.71 -24.94 11.14
C THR A 25 6.30 -24.51 11.54
N ALA A 26 6.11 -24.17 12.82
CA ALA A 26 4.88 -23.57 13.33
C ALA A 26 5.24 -22.31 14.10
N ASP A 27 4.47 -21.25 13.91
CA ASP A 27 4.65 -19.98 14.58
C ASP A 27 3.30 -19.39 15.02
N TYR A 28 3.37 -18.61 16.10
CA TYR A 28 2.29 -17.78 16.61
C TYR A 28 2.91 -16.48 17.13
N ASP A 29 2.32 -15.36 16.82
CA ASP A 29 2.63 -14.07 17.42
C ASP A 29 1.35 -13.27 17.68
N GLU A 30 1.40 -12.46 18.71
CA GLU A 30 0.36 -11.52 19.09
C GLU A 30 0.98 -10.17 19.46
N TYR A 31 0.25 -9.10 19.24
CA TYR A 31 0.62 -7.76 19.64
C TYR A 31 -0.62 -6.98 20.08
N ASP A 32 -0.41 -6.13 21.09
CA ASP A 32 -1.37 -5.15 21.61
C ASP A 32 -0.62 -3.83 21.79
N GLU A 33 -0.98 -2.83 20.99
CA GLU A 33 -0.20 -1.61 20.87
C GLU A 33 -1.10 -0.37 20.87
N ILE A 34 -0.63 0.68 21.55
CA ILE A 34 -1.11 2.04 21.32
C ILE A 34 -0.23 2.63 20.23
N CYS A 35 -0.78 2.79 19.03
CA CYS A 35 0.02 3.19 17.88
C CYS A 35 -0.63 4.28 17.03
N CYS A 36 0.17 4.75 16.11
CA CYS A 36 -0.24 5.54 14.96
C CYS A 36 -0.47 7.01 15.27
N ALA A 37 0.41 7.58 16.09
CA ALA A 37 0.49 9.02 16.30
C ALA A 37 0.95 9.74 15.02
N VAL A 38 0.34 10.88 14.72
CA VAL A 38 0.71 11.73 13.58
C VAL A 38 1.13 13.12 14.07
N GLY A 39 2.07 13.74 13.33
CA GLY A 39 2.48 15.14 13.54
C GLY A 39 1.73 16.06 12.58
N SER A 40 1.50 17.31 12.99
CA SER A 40 0.93 18.33 12.12
C SER A 40 2.03 18.98 11.26
N THR A 41 1.77 19.08 9.96
CA THR A 41 2.67 19.77 9.00
C THR A 41 2.12 21.14 8.58
N SER A 42 0.85 21.42 8.82
CA SER A 42 0.21 22.69 8.48
C SER A 42 -1.06 22.89 9.31
N TYR A 43 -1.31 24.11 9.76
CA TYR A 43 -2.57 24.45 10.39
C TYR A 43 -3.66 24.71 9.36
N GLY A 44 -4.85 24.21 9.64
CA GLY A 44 -6.05 24.40 8.85
C GLY A 44 -7.24 24.94 9.67
N THR A 45 -8.41 24.96 9.04
CA THR A 45 -9.65 25.40 9.71
C THR A 45 -10.03 24.47 10.85
N ALA A 46 -9.71 23.17 10.75
CA ALA A 46 -9.94 22.19 11.81
C ALA A 46 -9.29 22.63 13.13
N ASN A 47 -8.02 23.00 13.10
CA ASN A 47 -7.31 23.45 14.32
C ASN A 47 -7.98 24.65 15.00
N VAL A 48 -8.56 25.58 14.22
CA VAL A 48 -9.28 26.74 14.78
C VAL A 48 -10.54 26.28 15.51
N VAL A 49 -11.27 25.34 14.93
CA VAL A 49 -12.51 24.82 15.53
C VAL A 49 -12.20 23.95 16.75
N THR A 50 -11.14 23.13 16.70
CA THR A 50 -10.65 22.36 17.86
C THR A 50 -10.33 23.28 19.03
N ALA A 51 -9.61 24.38 18.79
CA ALA A 51 -9.37 25.40 19.84
C ALA A 51 -10.64 26.03 20.35
N LEU A 52 -11.63 26.28 19.49
CA LEU A 52 -12.93 26.85 19.88
C LEU A 52 -13.67 25.94 20.88
N PHE A 53 -13.54 24.62 20.72
CA PHE A 53 -14.11 23.62 21.63
C PHE A 53 -13.21 23.28 22.82
N GLY A 54 -12.11 24.01 23.00
CA GLY A 54 -11.22 23.86 24.17
C GLY A 54 -10.23 22.70 24.02
N GLY A 55 -10.09 22.15 22.81
CA GLY A 55 -9.11 21.11 22.51
C GLY A 55 -7.68 21.64 22.44
N GLN A 56 -6.74 20.72 22.48
CA GLN A 56 -5.31 20.98 22.31
C GLN A 56 -4.96 20.87 20.83
N ILE A 57 -4.16 21.82 20.35
CA ILE A 57 -3.70 21.82 18.95
C ILE A 57 -2.32 21.18 18.88
N ILE A 58 -2.17 20.20 17.99
CA ILE A 58 -0.86 19.60 17.68
C ILE A 58 0.05 20.70 17.12
N PRO A 59 1.29 20.84 17.64
CA PRO A 59 2.24 21.82 17.10
C PRO A 59 2.48 21.63 15.60
N ASN A 60 2.56 22.73 14.85
CA ASN A 60 2.89 22.70 13.42
C ASN A 60 4.39 22.44 13.21
N ASP A 61 4.86 21.35 13.78
CA ASP A 61 6.23 20.86 13.70
C ASP A 61 6.19 19.35 13.94
N PRO A 62 6.32 18.53 12.92
CA PRO A 62 6.25 17.07 13.03
C PRO A 62 7.36 16.46 13.90
N TYR A 63 8.42 17.21 14.17
CA TYR A 63 9.57 16.75 14.96
C TYR A 63 9.41 17.01 16.47
N THR A 64 8.29 17.57 16.91
CA THR A 64 8.02 17.78 18.35
C THR A 64 7.67 16.50 19.08
N GLU A 65 7.38 15.40 18.35
CA GLU A 65 6.96 14.10 18.90
C GLU A 65 5.73 14.22 19.83
N LYS A 66 4.84 15.16 19.51
CA LYS A 66 3.60 15.40 20.27
C LYS A 66 2.39 15.14 19.40
N ALA A 67 1.48 14.35 19.92
CA ALA A 67 0.16 14.12 19.37
C ALA A 67 -0.88 14.29 20.47
N PHE A 68 -2.07 14.71 20.12
CA PHE A 68 -3.20 14.84 21.02
C PHE A 68 -4.39 14.13 20.39
N PHE A 69 -4.93 13.17 21.10
CA PHE A 69 -6.07 12.37 20.71
C PHE A 69 -7.19 12.53 21.75
N ASP A 70 -8.41 12.24 21.38
CA ASP A 70 -9.54 12.17 22.30
C ASP A 70 -9.65 10.78 22.96
N PHE A 71 -9.06 9.74 22.34
CA PHE A 71 -8.90 8.39 22.91
C PHE A 71 -7.54 7.80 22.52
N ASP A 72 -7.10 6.73 23.21
CA ASP A 72 -5.87 6.02 22.86
C ASP A 72 -6.11 5.10 21.64
N PRO A 73 -5.45 5.35 20.48
CA PRO A 73 -5.58 4.49 19.33
C PRO A 73 -5.02 3.09 19.62
N ILE A 74 -5.71 2.05 19.17
CA ILE A 74 -5.36 0.65 19.42
C ILE A 74 -4.99 -0.03 18.11
N SER A 75 -3.92 -0.83 18.15
CA SER A 75 -3.62 -1.85 17.15
C SER A 75 -3.38 -3.16 17.88
N ASP A 76 -4.29 -4.11 17.69
CA ASP A 76 -4.30 -5.43 18.32
C ASP A 76 -4.39 -6.50 17.23
N GLY A 77 -3.64 -7.56 17.36
CA GLY A 77 -3.70 -8.62 16.36
C GLY A 77 -2.90 -9.86 16.73
N ASP A 78 -3.21 -10.92 16.02
CA ASP A 78 -2.50 -12.18 16.11
C ASP A 78 -2.27 -12.79 14.73
N ASN A 79 -1.16 -13.54 14.61
CA ASN A 79 -0.80 -14.30 13.43
C ASN A 79 -0.42 -15.72 13.84
N SER A 80 -0.84 -16.68 13.07
CA SER A 80 -0.44 -18.06 13.24
C SER A 80 -0.14 -18.74 11.92
N GLY A 81 0.77 -19.68 11.92
CA GLY A 81 1.08 -20.40 10.70
C GLY A 81 1.74 -21.73 10.93
N ILE A 82 1.56 -22.60 9.95
CA ILE A 82 2.29 -23.86 9.85
C ILE A 82 2.79 -24.02 8.42
N SER A 83 4.04 -24.45 8.27
CA SER A 83 4.61 -24.81 6.99
C SER A 83 5.32 -26.14 7.03
N ILE A 84 5.23 -26.88 5.94
CA ILE A 84 5.90 -28.16 5.74
C ILE A 84 6.74 -28.05 4.48
N TYR A 85 8.04 -28.20 4.63
CA TYR A 85 9.00 -28.27 3.54
C TYR A 85 9.52 -29.71 3.45
N ILE A 86 9.39 -30.31 2.28
CA ILE A 86 9.88 -31.66 1.98
C ILE A 86 10.89 -31.53 0.84
N GLU A 87 12.09 -32.05 1.05
CA GLU A 87 13.14 -32.15 0.05
C GLU A 87 13.52 -33.62 -0.15
N LYS A 88 13.53 -34.04 -1.39
CA LYS A 88 13.98 -35.38 -1.79
C LYS A 88 15.06 -35.25 -2.86
N ASN A 89 16.26 -35.74 -2.55
CA ASN A 89 17.38 -35.80 -3.46
C ASN A 89 17.41 -37.17 -4.15
N LEU A 90 17.43 -37.16 -5.47
CA LEU A 90 17.62 -38.32 -6.31
C LEU A 90 18.96 -38.15 -7.05
N GLU A 91 19.40 -39.19 -7.78
CA GLU A 91 20.75 -39.20 -8.37
C GLU A 91 21.07 -37.96 -9.25
N ASN A 92 20.09 -37.44 -10.00
CA ASN A 92 20.29 -36.30 -10.92
C ASN A 92 19.20 -35.21 -10.80
N ILE A 93 18.30 -35.35 -9.86
CA ILE A 93 17.21 -34.40 -9.63
C ILE A 93 16.92 -34.22 -8.15
N ARG A 94 16.56 -32.99 -7.79
CA ARG A 94 16.02 -32.65 -6.47
C ARG A 94 14.56 -32.25 -6.61
N ILE A 95 13.72 -32.75 -5.71
CA ILE A 95 12.29 -32.44 -5.65
C ILE A 95 12.03 -31.73 -4.33
N GLU A 96 11.32 -30.62 -4.42
CA GLU A 96 10.87 -29.86 -3.26
C GLU A 96 9.35 -29.69 -3.27
N SER A 97 8.75 -29.81 -2.09
CA SER A 97 7.33 -29.49 -1.86
C SER A 97 7.21 -28.59 -0.65
N ILE A 98 6.54 -27.46 -0.81
CA ILE A 98 6.33 -26.47 0.24
C ILE A 98 4.84 -26.26 0.38
N THR A 99 4.29 -26.62 1.54
CA THR A 99 2.88 -26.39 1.89
C THR A 99 2.83 -25.44 3.07
N SER A 100 2.00 -24.40 3.01
CA SER A 100 1.82 -23.46 4.11
C SER A 100 0.35 -23.12 4.30
N SER A 101 -0.05 -22.95 5.56
CA SER A 101 -1.34 -22.37 5.94
C SER A 101 -1.09 -21.28 6.97
N ARG A 102 -1.72 -20.12 6.79
CA ARG A 102 -1.61 -18.97 7.68
C ARG A 102 -2.98 -18.38 7.97
N ASN A 103 -3.13 -17.88 9.20
CA ASN A 103 -4.22 -17.02 9.62
C ASN A 103 -3.62 -15.72 10.18
N SER A 104 -4.28 -14.60 9.91
CA SER A 104 -3.90 -13.29 10.45
C SER A 104 -5.17 -12.53 10.82
N TYR A 105 -5.26 -12.12 12.08
CA TYR A 105 -6.30 -11.23 12.58
C TYR A 105 -5.69 -9.89 13.00
N ASN A 106 -6.37 -8.79 12.66
CA ASN A 106 -5.97 -7.45 13.07
C ASN A 106 -7.21 -6.61 13.40
N LEU A 107 -7.18 -5.93 14.53
CA LEU A 107 -8.13 -4.90 14.96
C LEU A 107 -7.38 -3.58 15.10
N GLU A 108 -7.84 -2.57 14.40
CA GLU A 108 -7.38 -1.18 14.56
C GLU A 108 -8.54 -0.30 14.99
N LEU A 109 -8.31 0.51 16.01
CA LEU A 109 -9.13 1.65 16.37
C LEU A 109 -8.28 2.89 16.24
N GLN A 110 -8.51 3.70 15.22
CA GLN A 110 -7.70 4.85 14.90
C GLN A 110 -8.51 6.14 15.06
N ASP A 111 -7.95 7.10 15.78
CA ASP A 111 -8.42 8.47 15.75
C ASP A 111 -8.08 9.09 14.39
N VAL A 112 -9.10 9.26 13.54
CA VAL A 112 -8.90 9.67 12.13
C VAL A 112 -9.02 11.16 11.90
N ASP A 113 -9.54 11.91 12.86
CA ASP A 113 -9.50 13.37 12.79
C ASP A 113 -8.22 13.93 13.41
N PHE A 114 -7.48 13.08 14.19
CA PHE A 114 -6.22 13.40 14.83
C PHE A 114 -6.31 14.67 15.72
N GLU A 115 -7.44 14.87 16.35
CA GLU A 115 -7.72 16.03 17.17
C GLU A 115 -8.01 15.60 18.62
N SER A 116 -7.83 16.47 19.56
CA SER A 116 -8.08 16.18 20.99
C SER A 116 -9.53 16.41 21.42
N VAL A 117 -10.45 16.46 20.47
CA VAL A 117 -11.89 16.63 20.66
C VAL A 117 -12.63 15.65 19.76
N ASP A 118 -13.61 14.97 20.28
CA ASP A 118 -14.38 13.92 19.61
C ASP A 118 -15.24 14.49 18.46
N GLN A 119 -14.62 14.69 17.30
CA GLN A 119 -15.30 15.08 16.08
C GLN A 119 -15.73 13.84 15.29
N ILE A 120 -14.83 12.92 15.06
CA ILE A 120 -15.09 11.63 14.44
C ILE A 120 -14.66 10.57 15.45
N ASP A 121 -15.58 9.69 15.80
CA ASP A 121 -15.30 8.52 16.62
C ASP A 121 -14.26 7.61 15.91
N ALA A 122 -13.80 6.58 16.56
CA ALA A 122 -12.80 5.69 16.00
C ALA A 122 -13.13 5.21 14.57
N ASN A 123 -12.15 5.29 13.69
CA ASN A 123 -12.15 4.41 12.52
C ASN A 123 -11.81 3.00 12.99
N ARG A 124 -12.81 2.16 13.08
CA ARG A 124 -12.64 0.77 13.46
C ARG A 124 -12.42 -0.07 12.22
N LEU A 125 -11.31 -0.79 12.20
CA LEU A 125 -10.97 -1.73 11.15
C LEU A 125 -10.74 -3.11 11.76
N VAL A 126 -11.44 -4.12 11.26
CA VAL A 126 -11.12 -5.53 11.51
C VAL A 126 -10.74 -6.17 10.19
N LYS A 127 -9.62 -6.85 10.18
CA LYS A 127 -9.15 -7.65 9.06
C LYS A 127 -8.90 -9.07 9.55
N ASP A 128 -9.50 -10.03 8.87
CA ASP A 128 -9.30 -11.45 9.10
C ASP A 128 -8.92 -12.10 7.76
N LEU A 129 -7.81 -12.82 7.74
CA LEU A 129 -7.20 -13.35 6.54
C LEU A 129 -6.76 -14.78 6.77
N ASP A 130 -7.26 -15.69 5.93
CA ASP A 130 -6.81 -17.07 5.83
C ASP A 130 -6.11 -17.30 4.50
N ALA A 131 -4.93 -17.89 4.53
CA ALA A 131 -4.17 -18.18 3.31
C ALA A 131 -3.61 -19.61 3.32
N VAL A 132 -3.64 -20.25 2.14
CA VAL A 132 -3.02 -21.54 1.89
C VAL A 132 -2.15 -21.46 0.65
N THR A 133 -0.93 -21.99 0.74
CA THR A 133 -0.01 -22.09 -0.40
C THR A 133 0.47 -23.51 -0.60
N GLN A 134 0.68 -23.87 -1.85
CA GLN A 134 1.37 -25.10 -2.24
C GLN A 134 2.33 -24.78 -3.38
N GLU A 135 3.60 -25.10 -3.17
CA GLU A 135 4.60 -25.02 -4.21
C GLU A 135 5.28 -26.36 -4.42
N PHE A 136 5.51 -26.71 -5.67
CA PHE A 136 6.20 -27.90 -6.07
C PHE A 136 7.30 -27.53 -7.06
N ARG A 137 8.54 -27.96 -6.81
CA ARG A 137 9.71 -27.69 -7.64
C ARG A 137 10.47 -28.96 -7.94
N ILE A 138 10.99 -29.05 -9.15
CA ILE A 138 11.92 -30.09 -9.58
C ILE A 138 13.14 -29.41 -10.21
N PHE A 139 14.32 -29.76 -9.70
CA PHE A 139 15.60 -29.22 -10.18
C PHE A 139 16.42 -30.32 -10.82
N SER A 140 17.16 -29.97 -11.87
CA SER A 140 18.31 -30.80 -12.26
C SER A 140 19.44 -30.60 -11.26
N GLU A 141 20.18 -31.64 -10.98
CA GLU A 141 21.41 -31.58 -10.18
C GLU A 141 22.62 -32.02 -11.00
N ASP A 142 23.77 -31.40 -10.71
CA ASP A 142 25.11 -31.76 -11.23
C ASP A 142 25.23 -31.87 -12.75
N ASN A 143 24.48 -31.06 -13.50
CA ASN A 143 24.66 -31.01 -14.94
C ASN A 143 25.65 -29.91 -15.33
N GLU A 144 26.78 -30.28 -15.93
CA GLU A 144 27.84 -29.33 -16.26
C GLU A 144 27.44 -28.26 -17.27
N ASN A 145 26.45 -28.53 -18.13
CA ASN A 145 26.12 -27.65 -19.26
C ASN A 145 24.72 -27.02 -19.18
N ILE A 146 23.74 -27.72 -18.62
CA ILE A 146 22.34 -27.24 -18.58
C ILE A 146 21.74 -27.58 -17.23
N ASN A 147 21.44 -26.57 -16.44
CA ASN A 147 20.63 -26.72 -15.26
C ASN A 147 19.22 -26.22 -15.54
N TRP A 148 18.23 -26.89 -14.99
CA TRP A 148 16.84 -26.53 -15.21
C TRP A 148 16.03 -26.65 -13.93
N LEU A 149 14.99 -25.82 -13.85
CA LEU A 149 13.98 -25.82 -12.83
C LEU A 149 12.61 -25.88 -13.50
N LEU A 150 11.73 -26.74 -13.00
CA LEU A 150 10.29 -26.74 -13.28
C LEU A 150 9.55 -26.57 -11.98
N GLY A 151 8.49 -25.77 -11.97
CA GLY A 151 7.68 -25.59 -10.79
C GLY A 151 6.21 -25.31 -11.10
N ALA A 152 5.39 -25.54 -10.07
CA ALA A 152 3.99 -25.17 -10.04
C ALA A 152 3.69 -24.55 -8.68
N TYR A 153 2.83 -23.53 -8.67
CA TYR A 153 2.43 -22.80 -7.47
C TYR A 153 0.91 -22.64 -7.44
N TYR A 154 0.36 -22.82 -6.27
CA TYR A 154 -1.04 -22.55 -5.94
C TYR A 154 -1.10 -21.66 -4.71
N TYR A 155 -1.97 -20.66 -4.76
CA TYR A 155 -2.30 -19.77 -3.67
C TYR A 155 -3.81 -19.60 -3.58
N GLN A 156 -4.34 -19.65 -2.36
CA GLN A 156 -5.70 -19.25 -2.05
C GLN A 156 -5.67 -18.36 -0.82
N GLU A 157 -6.44 -17.26 -0.88
CA GLU A 157 -6.63 -16.32 0.21
C GLU A 157 -8.10 -16.00 0.35
N ASP A 158 -8.61 -16.10 1.58
CA ASP A 158 -9.93 -15.63 1.97
C ASP A 158 -9.74 -14.46 2.92
N MET A 159 -10.23 -13.28 2.55
CA MET A 159 -10.11 -12.06 3.35
C MET A 159 -11.48 -11.52 3.71
N HIS A 160 -11.68 -11.24 4.99
CA HIS A 160 -12.81 -10.52 5.55
C HIS A 160 -12.33 -9.17 6.11
N TYR A 161 -13.03 -8.11 5.74
CA TYR A 161 -12.67 -6.74 6.09
C TYR A 161 -13.94 -6.02 6.59
N ASP A 162 -13.95 -5.57 7.85
CA ASP A 162 -15.04 -4.81 8.46
C ASP A 162 -14.50 -3.45 8.89
N ASN A 163 -14.93 -2.40 8.20
CA ASN A 163 -14.49 -1.03 8.44
C ASN A 163 -15.68 -0.15 8.77
N SER A 164 -15.58 0.61 9.86
CA SER A 164 -16.62 1.56 10.24
C SER A 164 -16.03 2.89 10.70
N ILE A 165 -16.76 3.96 10.40
CA ILE A 165 -16.46 5.31 10.84
C ILE A 165 -17.77 6.01 11.18
N TYR A 166 -17.82 6.66 12.34
CA TYR A 166 -19.01 7.32 12.85
C TYR A 166 -18.67 8.74 13.32
N PHE A 167 -19.68 9.61 13.30
CA PHE A 167 -19.53 10.96 13.85
C PHE A 167 -19.46 10.90 15.37
N GLY A 168 -18.50 11.63 15.90
CA GLY A 168 -18.35 11.86 17.33
C GLY A 168 -19.34 12.89 17.88
N SER A 169 -19.29 13.09 19.18
CA SER A 169 -20.23 13.96 19.91
C SER A 169 -20.14 15.44 19.50
N LEU A 170 -18.99 15.89 19.00
CA LEU A 170 -18.75 17.28 18.60
C LEU A 170 -18.86 17.53 17.10
N TRP A 171 -19.02 16.50 16.26
CA TRP A 171 -19.10 16.67 14.81
C TRP A 171 -20.20 17.65 14.39
N ARG A 172 -21.37 17.52 14.97
CA ARG A 172 -22.49 18.44 14.73
C ARG A 172 -22.12 19.88 15.05
N ALA A 173 -21.53 20.13 16.20
CA ALA A 173 -21.12 21.47 16.64
C ALA A 173 -20.01 22.03 15.74
N TYR A 174 -19.10 21.17 15.27
CA TYR A 174 -18.07 21.52 14.30
C TYR A 174 -18.68 22.04 12.99
N ILE A 175 -19.65 21.33 12.41
CA ILE A 175 -20.33 21.77 11.19
C ILE A 175 -21.14 23.06 11.42
N ASP A 176 -21.83 23.20 12.54
CA ASP A 176 -22.55 24.43 12.89
C ASP A 176 -21.59 25.64 13.04
N ALA A 177 -20.35 25.43 13.49
CA ALA A 177 -19.32 26.47 13.57
C ALA A 177 -18.81 26.88 12.17
N LEU A 178 -18.65 25.91 11.26
CA LEU A 178 -18.22 26.18 9.88
C LEU A 178 -19.30 26.86 9.03
N ALA A 179 -20.56 26.52 9.23
CA ALA A 179 -21.70 27.00 8.45
C ALA A 179 -22.88 27.41 9.34
N PRO A 180 -22.79 28.52 10.11
CA PRO A 180 -23.80 28.91 11.06
C PRO A 180 -25.19 29.04 10.46
N GLY A 181 -26.16 28.28 10.99
CA GLY A 181 -27.55 28.31 10.56
C GLY A 181 -27.87 27.52 9.26
N ALA A 182 -26.87 27.01 8.54
CA ALA A 182 -27.09 26.27 7.30
C ALA A 182 -27.89 24.98 7.55
N LEU A 183 -27.57 24.24 8.60
CA LEU A 183 -28.26 22.98 8.93
C LEU A 183 -29.74 23.19 9.26
N ALA A 184 -30.09 24.30 9.91
CA ALA A 184 -31.49 24.64 10.19
C ALA A 184 -32.27 24.89 8.88
N GLY A 185 -31.62 25.54 7.90
CA GLY A 185 -32.19 25.75 6.56
C GLY A 185 -32.40 24.45 5.81
N VAL A 186 -31.42 23.54 5.84
CA VAL A 186 -31.53 22.20 5.24
C VAL A 186 -32.65 21.40 5.91
N ALA A 187 -32.66 21.31 7.23
CA ALA A 187 -33.71 20.60 7.97
C ALA A 187 -35.13 21.09 7.59
N ALA A 188 -35.29 22.41 7.47
CA ALA A 188 -36.56 23.02 7.05
C ALA A 188 -36.91 22.67 5.59
N ALA A 189 -35.93 22.71 4.68
CA ALA A 189 -36.14 22.38 3.26
C ALA A 189 -36.58 20.93 3.04
N PHE A 190 -36.07 19.99 3.86
CA PHE A 190 -36.40 18.58 3.79
C PHE A 190 -37.51 18.14 4.77
N GLY A 191 -38.02 19.04 5.61
CA GLY A 191 -39.06 18.73 6.60
C GLY A 191 -38.63 17.72 7.67
N ILE A 192 -37.35 17.67 7.99
CA ILE A 192 -36.78 16.76 9.00
C ILE A 192 -36.35 17.51 10.27
N PRO A 193 -36.34 16.84 11.43
CA PRO A 193 -35.78 17.43 12.64
C PRO A 193 -34.31 17.83 12.46
N ASN A 194 -33.97 19.06 12.84
CA ASN A 194 -32.59 19.56 12.72
C ASN A 194 -31.58 18.67 13.50
N SER A 195 -31.99 18.05 14.60
CA SER A 195 -31.16 17.15 15.40
C SER A 195 -30.81 15.81 14.71
N MET A 196 -31.45 15.51 13.58
CA MET A 196 -31.12 14.29 12.81
C MET A 196 -29.92 14.49 11.88
N LEU A 197 -29.52 15.72 11.61
CA LEU A 197 -28.39 16.01 10.75
C LEU A 197 -27.09 15.91 11.53
N PHE A 198 -26.15 15.09 11.05
CA PHE A 198 -24.84 14.87 11.69
C PHE A 198 -24.96 14.46 13.18
N ALA A 199 -25.91 13.61 13.51
CA ALA A 199 -26.05 13.12 14.86
C ALA A 199 -24.91 12.16 15.21
N GLU A 200 -24.49 12.21 16.49
CA GLU A 200 -23.52 11.27 17.04
C GLU A 200 -23.89 9.81 16.72
N GLY A 201 -22.91 9.00 16.33
CA GLY A 201 -23.08 7.61 15.96
C GLY A 201 -23.70 7.37 14.56
N GLN A 202 -24.01 8.41 13.80
CA GLN A 202 -24.27 8.26 12.36
C GLN A 202 -22.94 8.13 11.62
N GLY A 203 -22.94 7.39 10.52
CA GLY A 203 -21.74 7.18 9.75
C GLY A 203 -21.86 6.02 8.77
N VAL A 204 -20.76 5.36 8.49
CA VAL A 204 -20.65 4.27 7.51
C VAL A 204 -20.09 3.02 8.19
N ASN A 205 -20.69 1.88 7.87
CA ASN A 205 -20.11 0.55 8.07
C ASN A 205 -19.98 -0.14 6.72
N GLU A 206 -18.80 -0.68 6.43
CA GLU A 206 -18.48 -1.41 5.22
C GLU A 206 -17.96 -2.81 5.58
N ILE A 207 -18.60 -3.83 5.05
CA ILE A 207 -18.13 -5.22 5.13
C ILE A 207 -17.75 -5.67 3.74
N SER A 208 -16.46 -5.95 3.54
CA SER A 208 -15.92 -6.46 2.30
C SER A 208 -15.38 -7.87 2.47
N LYS A 209 -15.53 -8.68 1.44
CA LYS A 209 -14.94 -10.02 1.36
C LYS A 209 -14.24 -10.17 0.02
N GLN A 210 -13.08 -10.79 0.05
CA GLN A 210 -12.33 -11.16 -1.14
C GLN A 210 -11.86 -12.60 -1.01
N ASP A 211 -12.17 -13.42 -2.00
CA ASP A 211 -11.58 -14.72 -2.26
C ASP A 211 -10.64 -14.56 -3.45
N ASN A 212 -9.38 -14.93 -3.29
CA ASN A 212 -8.36 -14.87 -4.30
C ASN A 212 -7.75 -16.25 -4.54
N LYS A 213 -7.63 -16.66 -5.80
CA LYS A 213 -6.96 -17.89 -6.21
C LYS A 213 -5.98 -17.61 -7.30
N THR A 214 -4.73 -18.00 -7.08
CA THR A 214 -3.68 -17.87 -8.07
C THR A 214 -3.07 -19.23 -8.34
N THR A 215 -2.93 -19.58 -9.62
CA THR A 215 -2.17 -20.74 -10.06
C THR A 215 -1.07 -20.31 -11.01
N SER A 216 0.10 -20.93 -10.90
CA SER A 216 1.21 -20.64 -11.79
C SER A 216 2.00 -21.91 -12.10
N ILE A 217 2.50 -21.98 -13.33
CA ILE A 217 3.54 -22.93 -13.75
C ILE A 217 4.73 -22.14 -14.27
N PHE A 218 5.92 -22.57 -13.92
CA PHE A 218 7.14 -21.87 -14.32
C PHE A 218 8.28 -22.82 -14.63
N ALA A 219 9.16 -22.37 -15.51
CA ALA A 219 10.37 -23.10 -15.91
C ALA A 219 11.53 -22.14 -16.08
N GLN A 220 12.73 -22.62 -15.75
CA GLN A 220 13.97 -21.89 -15.98
C GLN A 220 15.04 -22.85 -16.52
N LEU A 221 15.84 -22.35 -17.46
CA LEU A 221 17.02 -23.01 -17.99
C LEU A 221 18.24 -22.11 -17.74
N ASP A 222 19.29 -22.68 -17.19
CA ASP A 222 20.61 -22.07 -17.08
C ASP A 222 21.58 -22.88 -17.96
N ILE A 223 22.09 -22.24 -19.00
CA ILE A 223 22.84 -22.91 -20.07
C ILE A 223 24.26 -22.36 -20.11
N LYS A 224 25.24 -23.19 -19.85
CA LYS A 224 26.64 -22.90 -20.09
C LYS A 224 26.91 -23.02 -21.61
N VAL A 225 26.80 -21.88 -22.31
CA VAL A 225 27.03 -21.83 -23.77
C VAL A 225 28.50 -22.05 -24.12
N SER A 226 29.40 -21.54 -23.28
CA SER A 226 30.86 -21.76 -23.34
C SER A 226 31.45 -21.61 -21.95
N ASP A 227 32.77 -21.79 -21.81
CA ASP A 227 33.45 -21.59 -20.53
C ASP A 227 33.28 -20.17 -19.95
N ASN A 228 33.03 -19.20 -20.84
CA ASN A 228 32.89 -17.81 -20.45
C ASN A 228 31.49 -17.24 -20.66
N LEU A 229 30.55 -17.94 -21.26
CA LEU A 229 29.22 -17.43 -21.60
C LEU A 229 28.15 -18.34 -21.03
N ASN A 230 27.30 -17.77 -20.18
CA ASN A 230 26.09 -18.39 -19.66
C ASN A 230 24.85 -17.66 -20.18
N ALA A 231 23.79 -18.40 -20.46
CA ALA A 231 22.48 -17.91 -20.81
C ALA A 231 21.45 -18.43 -19.81
N LEU A 232 20.61 -17.54 -19.27
CA LEU A 232 19.46 -17.87 -18.45
C LEU A 232 18.21 -17.54 -19.23
N ILE A 233 17.27 -18.49 -19.30
CA ILE A 233 15.96 -18.35 -19.94
C ILE A 233 14.93 -18.82 -18.94
N GLY A 234 13.98 -17.97 -18.60
CA GLY A 234 12.85 -18.29 -17.73
C GLY A 234 11.53 -17.93 -18.38
N ALA A 235 10.49 -18.68 -18.06
CA ALA A 235 9.12 -18.33 -18.38
C ALA A 235 8.17 -18.82 -17.29
N SER A 236 7.10 -18.07 -17.06
CA SER A 236 6.00 -18.45 -16.17
C SER A 236 4.67 -18.12 -16.82
N TYR A 237 3.68 -18.98 -16.58
CA TYR A 237 2.28 -18.68 -16.83
C TYR A 237 1.57 -18.57 -15.49
N ILE A 238 0.80 -17.53 -15.32
CA ILE A 238 0.03 -17.24 -14.12
C ILE A 238 -1.43 -17.03 -14.48
N GLU A 239 -2.33 -17.55 -13.67
CA GLU A 239 -3.77 -17.28 -13.70
C GLU A 239 -4.20 -16.85 -12.33
N ASP A 240 -4.93 -15.71 -12.26
CA ASP A 240 -5.40 -15.09 -11.01
C ASP A 240 -6.90 -14.85 -11.11
N GLU A 241 -7.65 -15.42 -10.16
CA GLU A 241 -9.10 -15.27 -10.07
C GLU A 241 -9.46 -14.60 -8.73
N LYS A 242 -10.26 -13.54 -8.77
CA LYS A 242 -10.79 -12.89 -7.58
C LYS A 242 -12.31 -12.82 -7.59
N THR A 243 -12.89 -13.07 -6.42
CA THR A 243 -14.32 -12.81 -6.16
C THR A 243 -14.43 -11.84 -4.99
N VAL A 244 -15.07 -10.70 -5.21
CA VAL A 244 -15.17 -9.60 -4.26
C VAL A 244 -16.63 -9.26 -4.02
N SER A 245 -16.99 -9.03 -2.78
CA SER A 245 -18.29 -8.48 -2.39
C SER A 245 -18.09 -7.34 -1.40
N VAL A 246 -18.90 -6.30 -1.54
CA VAL A 246 -18.90 -5.14 -0.64
C VAL A 246 -20.34 -4.89 -0.20
N ASN A 247 -20.55 -4.76 1.09
CA ASN A 247 -21.82 -4.36 1.66
C ASN A 247 -21.58 -3.15 2.55
N GLN A 248 -22.18 -2.02 2.17
CA GLN A 248 -22.03 -0.77 2.90
C GLN A 248 -23.37 -0.26 3.39
N VAL A 249 -23.39 0.23 4.63
CA VAL A 249 -24.55 0.85 5.26
C VAL A 249 -24.16 2.25 5.70
N ASN A 250 -24.79 3.25 5.11
CA ASN A 250 -24.64 4.65 5.50
C ASN A 250 -25.85 5.11 6.30
N THR A 251 -25.62 5.50 7.55
CA THR A 251 -26.63 6.03 8.46
C THR A 251 -26.57 7.56 8.57
N ASP A 252 -25.61 8.23 7.88
CA ASP A 252 -25.51 9.67 7.81
C ASP A 252 -26.70 10.27 7.05
N VAL A 253 -27.60 10.88 7.78
CA VAL A 253 -28.82 11.49 7.23
C VAL A 253 -28.48 12.62 6.27
N PHE A 254 -27.47 13.43 6.57
CA PHE A 254 -27.12 14.59 5.74
C PHE A 254 -26.59 14.17 4.36
N SER A 255 -25.70 13.19 4.31
CA SER A 255 -25.14 12.66 3.06
C SER A 255 -26.19 11.95 2.18
N ASN A 256 -27.29 11.48 2.78
CA ASN A 256 -28.40 10.86 2.07
C ASN A 256 -29.44 11.87 1.56
N LEU A 257 -29.26 13.18 1.72
CA LEU A 257 -30.23 14.16 1.24
C LEU A 257 -30.05 14.46 -0.26
N ASP A 258 -31.13 14.39 -1.02
CA ASP A 258 -31.16 14.74 -2.44
C ASP A 258 -31.31 16.27 -2.64
N PHE A 259 -30.19 16.97 -2.66
CA PHE A 259 -30.19 18.44 -2.86
C PHE A 259 -30.69 18.85 -4.26
N VAL A 260 -30.50 18.03 -5.28
CA VAL A 260 -31.00 18.33 -6.62
C VAL A 260 -32.53 18.20 -6.67
N GLY A 261 -33.05 17.12 -6.10
CA GLY A 261 -34.49 16.89 -5.99
C GLY A 261 -35.18 17.98 -5.17
N ALA A 262 -34.62 18.34 -4.00
CA ALA A 262 -35.16 19.41 -3.17
C ALA A 262 -35.13 20.77 -3.88
N GLY A 263 -34.04 21.11 -4.57
CA GLY A 263 -33.93 22.31 -5.40
C GLY A 263 -34.96 22.31 -6.54
N THR A 264 -35.15 21.17 -7.20
CA THR A 264 -36.16 20.99 -8.23
C THR A 264 -37.57 21.27 -7.69
N LEU A 265 -37.92 20.70 -6.57
CA LEU A 265 -39.23 20.90 -5.92
C LEU A 265 -39.41 22.36 -5.50
N GLY A 266 -38.38 23.01 -4.99
CA GLY A 266 -38.40 24.43 -4.62
C GLY A 266 -38.64 25.33 -5.82
N LEU A 267 -38.01 25.06 -6.96
CA LEU A 267 -38.21 25.80 -8.23
C LEU A 267 -39.61 25.57 -8.80
N ILE A 268 -40.15 24.35 -8.72
CA ILE A 268 -41.55 24.07 -9.13
C ILE A 268 -42.51 24.85 -8.24
N ALA A 269 -42.29 24.88 -6.93
CA ALA A 269 -43.11 25.65 -6.01
C ALA A 269 -43.05 27.16 -6.30
N ALA A 270 -41.92 27.63 -6.83
CA ALA A 270 -41.77 29.01 -7.32
C ALA A 270 -42.42 29.28 -8.70
N GLY A 271 -43.10 28.28 -9.29
CA GLY A 271 -43.83 28.41 -10.54
C GLY A 271 -43.04 28.08 -11.81
N ILE A 272 -41.84 27.50 -11.68
CA ILE A 272 -41.03 27.07 -12.84
C ILE A 272 -41.55 25.70 -13.32
N PRO A 273 -41.73 25.52 -14.67
CA PRO A 273 -42.17 24.25 -15.21
C PRO A 273 -41.24 23.10 -14.82
N PRO A 274 -41.75 21.88 -14.50
CA PRO A 274 -40.94 20.78 -13.95
C PRO A 274 -39.71 20.43 -14.78
N ALA A 275 -39.83 20.37 -16.11
CA ALA A 275 -38.69 20.06 -16.98
C ALA A 275 -37.59 21.12 -16.92
N GLN A 276 -37.95 22.39 -16.78
CA GLN A 276 -37.03 23.50 -16.64
C GLN A 276 -36.43 23.53 -15.22
N ALA A 277 -37.26 23.28 -14.20
CA ALA A 277 -36.83 23.23 -12.82
C ALA A 277 -35.76 22.16 -12.61
N ALA A 278 -35.91 20.97 -13.20
CA ALA A 278 -34.95 19.89 -13.12
C ALA A 278 -33.57 20.28 -13.70
N VAL A 279 -33.56 21.08 -14.78
CA VAL A 279 -32.30 21.57 -15.36
C VAL A 279 -31.69 22.68 -14.50
N LEU A 280 -32.48 23.63 -14.05
CA LEU A 280 -32.00 24.75 -13.23
C LEU A 280 -31.53 24.29 -11.83
N ALA A 281 -32.08 23.21 -11.29
CA ALA A 281 -31.69 22.67 -10.01
C ALA A 281 -30.26 22.10 -10.01
N LEU A 282 -29.64 21.88 -11.17
CA LEU A 282 -28.24 21.47 -11.33
C LEU A 282 -27.26 22.67 -11.29
N ASP A 283 -27.78 23.91 -11.32
CA ASP A 283 -26.98 25.13 -11.32
C ASP A 283 -26.99 25.78 -9.91
N PRO A 284 -25.83 25.95 -9.26
CA PRO A 284 -25.74 26.59 -7.94
C PRO A 284 -26.34 28.01 -7.89
N ALA A 285 -26.42 28.70 -9.01
CA ALA A 285 -27.07 30.03 -9.10
C ALA A 285 -28.57 29.96 -8.82
N PHE A 286 -29.22 28.85 -9.10
CA PHE A 286 -30.66 28.63 -8.92
C PHE A 286 -30.97 27.66 -7.76
N ASN A 287 -30.01 26.83 -7.37
CA ASN A 287 -30.12 25.87 -6.26
C ASN A 287 -28.99 26.07 -5.25
N PRO A 288 -29.16 26.92 -4.24
CA PRO A 288 -28.12 27.21 -3.26
C PRO A 288 -27.77 25.98 -2.37
N LEU A 289 -28.62 24.95 -2.30
CA LEU A 289 -28.32 23.72 -1.56
C LEU A 289 -27.10 22.98 -2.13
N LEU A 290 -26.81 23.16 -3.43
CA LEU A 290 -25.62 22.56 -4.05
C LEU A 290 -24.30 23.09 -3.43
N GLY A 291 -24.31 24.30 -2.85
CA GLY A 291 -23.15 24.81 -2.10
C GLY A 291 -22.81 24.00 -0.85
N LEU A 292 -23.73 23.17 -0.38
CA LEU A 292 -23.56 22.31 0.80
C LEU A 292 -23.11 20.87 0.45
N GLN A 293 -23.00 20.54 -0.86
CA GLN A 293 -22.56 19.20 -1.28
C GLN A 293 -21.17 18.83 -0.74
N GLY A 294 -20.27 19.81 -0.62
CA GLY A 294 -18.92 19.58 -0.10
C GLY A 294 -18.86 19.10 1.35
N ILE A 295 -19.97 19.22 2.10
CA ILE A 295 -20.09 18.68 3.46
C ILE A 295 -20.94 17.40 3.56
N GLN A 296 -21.41 16.87 2.42
CA GLN A 296 -21.87 15.49 2.33
C GLN A 296 -20.65 14.59 2.36
N PHE A 297 -20.18 14.35 3.57
CA PHE A 297 -18.85 13.85 3.86
C PHE A 297 -18.69 12.36 3.56
N LEU A 298 -19.74 11.57 3.85
CA LEU A 298 -19.76 10.16 3.57
C LEU A 298 -20.54 9.91 2.29
N PRO A 299 -19.98 9.13 1.35
CA PRO A 299 -20.68 8.78 0.12
C PRO A 299 -22.04 8.18 0.45
N GLN A 300 -23.00 8.37 -0.44
CA GLN A 300 -24.28 7.67 -0.33
C GLN A 300 -24.07 6.19 -0.58
N PHE A 301 -24.20 5.41 0.47
CA PHE A 301 -24.27 3.98 0.33
C PHE A 301 -25.67 3.51 0.37
N VAL A 302 -25.97 2.82 -0.61
CA VAL A 302 -27.16 2.03 -0.70
C VAL A 302 -26.74 0.64 -0.28
N ASN A 303 -27.56 -0.05 0.47
CA ASN A 303 -27.50 -1.49 0.58
C ASN A 303 -27.72 -2.08 -0.82
N PHE A 304 -26.73 -1.89 -1.66
CA PHE A 304 -26.76 -2.41 -3.01
C PHE A 304 -26.05 -3.75 -2.98
N PRO A 305 -26.74 -4.86 -3.33
CA PRO A 305 -26.09 -6.14 -3.34
C PRO A 305 -24.89 -6.08 -4.29
N ASN A 306 -23.69 -6.26 -3.74
CA ASN A 306 -22.47 -6.32 -4.51
C ASN A 306 -22.18 -5.04 -5.32
N ALA A 307 -22.00 -3.90 -4.60
CA ALA A 307 -21.57 -2.63 -5.20
C ALA A 307 -20.16 -2.66 -5.83
N ALA A 308 -19.59 -3.83 -6.05
CA ALA A 308 -18.30 -4.07 -6.68
C ALA A 308 -18.45 -4.53 -8.15
N GLN A 309 -19.31 -3.89 -8.92
CA GLN A 309 -19.64 -4.23 -10.31
C GLN A 309 -20.00 -5.73 -10.44
N THR A 310 -19.24 -6.52 -11.25
CA THR A 310 -19.43 -7.97 -11.33
C THR A 310 -18.95 -8.70 -10.08
N GLY A 311 -18.10 -8.05 -9.27
CA GLY A 311 -17.42 -8.66 -8.14
C GLY A 311 -16.44 -9.77 -8.53
N LYS A 312 -16.02 -9.82 -9.79
CA LYS A 312 -15.15 -10.88 -10.30
C LYS A 312 -14.13 -10.35 -11.28
N SER A 313 -12.91 -10.83 -11.14
CA SER A 313 -11.86 -10.73 -12.14
C SER A 313 -11.22 -12.08 -12.39
N SER A 314 -10.72 -12.28 -13.61
CA SER A 314 -9.96 -13.46 -14.01
C SER A 314 -8.95 -12.96 -15.03
N ASP A 315 -7.69 -13.02 -14.65
CA ASP A 315 -6.57 -12.50 -15.40
C ASP A 315 -5.56 -13.60 -15.62
N ASP A 316 -4.88 -13.59 -16.75
CA ASP A 316 -3.77 -14.48 -17.03
C ASP A 316 -2.62 -13.75 -17.71
N ASN A 317 -1.40 -14.19 -17.46
CA ASN A 317 -0.22 -13.61 -18.09
C ASN A 317 0.89 -14.63 -18.30
N VAL A 318 1.79 -14.33 -19.25
CA VAL A 318 3.05 -15.02 -19.47
C VAL A 318 4.20 -14.06 -19.24
N ASP A 319 4.96 -14.29 -18.18
CA ASP A 319 6.20 -13.58 -17.95
C ASP A 319 7.40 -14.35 -18.47
N TYR A 320 8.43 -13.62 -18.87
CA TYR A 320 9.68 -14.20 -19.32
C TYR A 320 10.90 -13.45 -18.82
N THR A 321 12.00 -14.17 -18.76
CA THR A 321 13.32 -13.61 -18.44
C THR A 321 14.33 -14.20 -19.41
N PHE A 322 15.15 -13.33 -19.99
CA PHE A 322 16.31 -13.72 -20.77
C PHE A 322 17.53 -12.94 -20.30
N LYS A 323 18.60 -13.63 -19.91
CA LYS A 323 19.84 -12.99 -19.43
C LYS A 323 21.05 -13.70 -20.03
N LEU A 324 22.01 -12.92 -20.52
CA LEU A 324 23.32 -13.37 -20.90
C LEU A 324 24.35 -12.86 -19.91
N SER A 325 25.27 -13.70 -19.48
CA SER A 325 26.39 -13.34 -18.61
C SER A 325 27.70 -13.80 -19.25
N TYR A 326 28.64 -12.90 -19.40
CA TYR A 326 29.94 -13.16 -20.00
C TYR A 326 31.08 -12.89 -19.04
N LEU A 327 31.93 -13.89 -18.79
CA LEU A 327 33.10 -13.78 -17.95
C LEU A 327 34.26 -13.21 -18.78
N LEU A 328 34.54 -11.91 -18.59
CA LEU A 328 35.66 -11.22 -19.27
C LEU A 328 37.01 -11.75 -18.81
N ASN A 329 37.13 -12.09 -17.54
CA ASN A 329 38.28 -12.70 -16.88
C ASN A 329 37.84 -13.26 -15.51
N ASP A 330 38.73 -13.94 -14.78
CA ASP A 330 38.45 -14.54 -13.47
C ASP A 330 37.90 -13.60 -12.39
N LYS A 331 37.90 -12.29 -12.65
CA LYS A 331 37.48 -11.28 -11.69
C LYS A 331 36.31 -10.42 -12.17
N THR A 332 35.98 -10.46 -13.45
CA THR A 332 35.00 -9.55 -14.04
C THR A 332 34.02 -10.29 -14.91
N SER A 333 32.77 -10.22 -14.58
CA SER A 333 31.67 -10.63 -15.46
C SER A 333 30.81 -9.42 -15.84
N ILE A 334 30.33 -9.42 -17.06
CA ILE A 334 29.30 -8.50 -17.56
C ILE A 334 28.04 -9.29 -17.86
N TYR A 335 26.91 -8.64 -17.72
CA TYR A 335 25.63 -9.27 -18.07
C TYR A 335 24.69 -8.25 -18.70
N GLY A 336 23.72 -8.76 -19.42
CA GLY A 336 22.60 -7.98 -19.88
C GLY A 336 21.38 -8.88 -20.02
N GLY A 337 20.20 -8.31 -19.81
CA GLY A 337 18.97 -9.07 -19.83
C GLY A 337 17.73 -8.22 -19.96
N ILE A 338 16.65 -8.92 -20.26
CA ILE A 338 15.29 -8.41 -20.27
C ILE A 338 14.43 -9.32 -19.40
N SER A 339 13.53 -8.74 -18.62
CA SER A 339 12.53 -9.47 -17.84
C SER A 339 11.21 -8.73 -17.85
N THR A 340 10.11 -9.48 -17.82
CA THR A 340 8.77 -8.94 -17.62
C THR A 340 8.26 -9.29 -16.24
N GLY A 341 7.25 -8.56 -15.80
CA GLY A 341 6.54 -8.78 -14.56
C GLY A 341 5.07 -8.39 -14.70
N TYR A 342 4.24 -8.98 -13.85
CA TYR A 342 2.81 -8.85 -13.92
C TYR A 342 2.20 -8.66 -12.53
N LYS A 343 1.13 -7.86 -12.46
CA LYS A 343 0.28 -7.71 -11.29
C LYS A 343 -1.18 -7.74 -11.74
N ALA A 344 -1.93 -8.70 -11.21
CA ALA A 344 -3.33 -8.91 -11.57
C ALA A 344 -4.23 -7.73 -11.17
N THR A 345 -5.46 -7.73 -11.65
CA THR A 345 -6.52 -6.81 -11.24
C THR A 345 -6.55 -6.64 -9.73
N ALA A 346 -6.46 -5.41 -9.27
CA ALA A 346 -6.62 -5.05 -7.87
C ALA A 346 -8.03 -4.50 -7.61
N TRP A 347 -8.65 -4.93 -6.53
CA TRP A 347 -9.95 -4.43 -6.10
C TRP A 347 -9.80 -3.43 -4.96
N ASN A 348 -10.51 -2.32 -5.04
CA ASN A 348 -10.60 -1.35 -3.96
C ASN A 348 -11.68 -1.80 -2.97
N ILE A 349 -11.24 -2.35 -1.86
CA ILE A 349 -12.09 -2.80 -0.75
C ILE A 349 -12.09 -1.81 0.42
N SER A 350 -11.48 -0.64 0.24
CA SER A 350 -11.56 0.45 1.21
C SER A 350 -12.85 1.26 1.06
N ARG A 351 -13.09 2.18 1.97
CA ARG A 351 -14.25 3.11 1.98
C ARG A 351 -14.37 3.99 0.75
N ASP A 352 -14.00 3.56 -0.38
CA ASP A 352 -14.32 4.22 -1.62
C ASP A 352 -15.39 3.39 -2.32
N SER A 353 -16.49 3.99 -2.57
CA SER A 353 -17.57 3.36 -3.30
C SER A 353 -18.24 4.38 -4.18
N LEU A 354 -17.46 4.83 -5.13
CA LEU A 354 -18.01 5.59 -6.24
C LEU A 354 -18.78 4.60 -7.13
N PRO A 355 -20.14 4.64 -7.13
CA PRO A 355 -20.91 3.79 -8.01
C PRO A 355 -20.59 4.14 -9.46
N ASP A 356 -20.49 3.13 -10.31
CA ASP A 356 -20.33 3.33 -11.73
C ASP A 356 -21.67 3.75 -12.40
N ALA A 357 -21.64 4.06 -13.69
CA ALA A 357 -22.84 4.49 -14.41
C ALA A 357 -23.96 3.45 -14.43
N VAL A 358 -23.63 2.16 -14.39
CA VAL A 358 -24.61 1.04 -14.36
C VAL A 358 -25.24 0.95 -12.98
N GLU A 359 -24.44 1.08 -11.94
CA GLU A 359 -24.89 1.08 -10.55
C GLU A 359 -25.79 2.30 -10.28
N ILE A 360 -25.41 3.49 -10.73
CA ILE A 360 -26.24 4.70 -10.63
C ILE A 360 -27.60 4.48 -11.32
N ALA A 361 -27.61 3.91 -12.51
CA ALA A 361 -28.87 3.62 -13.22
C ALA A 361 -29.73 2.58 -12.47
N ALA A 362 -29.10 1.55 -11.89
CA ALA A 362 -29.79 0.55 -11.09
C ALA A 362 -30.37 1.14 -9.79
N LEU A 363 -29.64 2.00 -9.11
CA LEU A 363 -30.08 2.73 -7.92
C LEU A 363 -31.27 3.63 -8.23
N ALA A 364 -31.20 4.39 -9.32
CA ALA A 364 -32.31 5.22 -9.78
C ALA A 364 -33.56 4.39 -10.13
N ALA A 365 -33.38 3.23 -10.80
CA ALA A 365 -34.48 2.33 -11.12
C ALA A 365 -35.10 1.69 -9.85
N ALA A 366 -34.32 1.49 -8.80
CA ALA A 366 -34.81 1.02 -7.50
C ALA A 366 -35.49 2.11 -6.66
N GLY A 367 -35.54 3.35 -7.16
CA GLY A 367 -36.11 4.50 -6.44
C GLY A 367 -35.22 5.01 -5.32
N THR A 368 -33.94 4.66 -5.35
CA THR A 368 -32.97 5.12 -4.36
C THR A 368 -32.37 6.44 -4.80
N PRO A 369 -32.39 7.49 -3.94
CA PRO A 369 -31.77 8.76 -4.27
C PRO A 369 -30.29 8.58 -4.54
N VAL A 370 -29.80 9.09 -5.66
CA VAL A 370 -28.36 9.17 -5.95
C VAL A 370 -27.94 10.61 -5.68
N GLY A 371 -27.12 10.81 -4.67
CA GLY A 371 -26.64 12.15 -4.30
C GLY A 371 -25.75 12.74 -5.39
N ALA A 372 -25.75 14.06 -5.45
CA ALA A 372 -24.97 14.77 -6.46
C ALA A 372 -23.45 14.72 -6.20
N ASN A 373 -23.04 14.28 -5.02
CA ASN A 373 -21.63 14.03 -4.67
C ASN A 373 -21.18 12.59 -4.98
N THR A 374 -22.10 11.70 -5.39
CA THR A 374 -21.70 10.38 -5.89
C THR A 374 -21.09 10.53 -7.27
N GLY A 375 -19.82 10.25 -7.37
CA GLY A 375 -19.12 10.13 -8.65
C GLY A 375 -19.37 8.79 -9.32
N THR A 376 -18.87 8.64 -10.53
CA THR A 376 -18.78 7.34 -11.21
C THR A 376 -17.33 6.90 -11.28
N GLY A 377 -17.09 5.63 -11.02
CA GLY A 377 -15.76 5.06 -11.08
C GLY A 377 -15.82 3.54 -11.13
N ARG A 378 -14.66 2.93 -11.14
CA ARG A 378 -14.53 1.48 -11.00
C ARG A 378 -13.92 1.20 -9.63
N ARG A 379 -14.35 0.12 -9.00
CA ARG A 379 -13.74 -0.38 -7.77
C ARG A 379 -12.52 -1.25 -8.02
N TYR A 380 -12.06 -1.31 -9.24
CA TYR A 380 -10.88 -2.10 -9.59
C TYR A 380 -9.98 -1.35 -10.56
N ALA A 381 -8.71 -1.64 -10.49
CA ALA A 381 -7.73 -1.31 -11.50
C ALA A 381 -7.42 -2.56 -12.33
N ASP A 382 -7.33 -2.38 -13.65
CA ASP A 382 -6.93 -3.43 -14.58
C ASP A 382 -5.48 -3.89 -14.27
N PRO A 383 -5.04 -5.03 -14.79
CA PRO A 383 -3.68 -5.53 -14.59
C PRO A 383 -2.61 -4.50 -14.95
N GLU A 384 -1.46 -4.67 -14.30
CA GLU A 384 -0.25 -3.90 -14.52
C GLU A 384 0.83 -4.83 -15.08
N GLU A 385 1.50 -4.42 -16.13
CA GLU A 385 2.59 -5.14 -16.76
C GLU A 385 3.86 -4.31 -16.71
N SER A 386 4.99 -4.96 -16.44
CA SER A 386 6.29 -4.31 -16.42
C SER A 386 7.28 -4.99 -17.34
N GLU A 387 8.17 -4.19 -17.91
CA GLU A 387 9.34 -4.66 -18.64
C GLU A 387 10.58 -3.94 -18.11
N VAL A 388 11.64 -4.72 -17.85
CA VAL A 388 12.91 -4.19 -17.35
C VAL A 388 14.01 -4.67 -18.29
N PHE A 389 14.77 -3.70 -18.79
CA PHE A 389 16.04 -3.95 -19.48
C PHE A 389 17.19 -3.55 -18.57
N GLU A 390 18.17 -4.42 -18.39
CA GLU A 390 19.31 -4.19 -17.49
C GLU A 390 20.62 -4.64 -18.15
N ILE A 391 21.66 -3.83 -17.96
CA ILE A 391 23.05 -4.20 -18.28
C ILE A 391 23.90 -3.88 -17.06
N GLY A 392 24.77 -4.83 -16.68
CA GLY A 392 25.63 -4.63 -15.50
C GLY A 392 26.96 -5.35 -15.59
N ALA A 393 27.79 -5.06 -14.59
CA ALA A 393 29.07 -5.69 -14.37
C ALA A 393 29.25 -6.07 -12.90
N LYS A 394 29.85 -7.24 -12.67
CA LYS A 394 30.26 -7.73 -11.33
C LYS A 394 31.78 -7.88 -11.33
N ILE A 395 32.42 -7.18 -10.44
CA ILE A 395 33.88 -7.06 -10.39
C ILE A 395 34.39 -7.53 -9.03
N LYS A 396 35.17 -8.60 -9.02
CA LYS A 396 35.86 -9.08 -7.83
C LYS A 396 37.11 -8.23 -7.59
N LEU A 397 37.15 -7.57 -6.47
CA LEU A 397 38.30 -6.80 -6.00
C LEU A 397 39.24 -7.68 -5.15
N PRO A 398 40.47 -7.26 -4.86
CA PRO A 398 41.39 -8.01 -4.02
C PRO A 398 40.81 -8.34 -2.63
N THR A 399 40.02 -7.46 -2.07
CA THR A 399 39.43 -7.58 -0.73
C THR A 399 37.93 -7.31 -0.72
N GLY A 400 37.22 -7.57 -1.83
CA GLY A 400 35.79 -7.30 -1.90
C GLY A 400 35.20 -7.44 -3.30
N TYR A 401 34.15 -6.69 -3.57
CA TYR A 401 33.49 -6.68 -4.88
C TYR A 401 32.87 -5.31 -5.19
N LEU A 402 32.66 -5.04 -6.46
CA LEU A 402 31.89 -3.92 -6.98
C LEU A 402 30.89 -4.46 -8.01
N ASN A 403 29.62 -4.18 -7.81
CA ASN A 403 28.55 -4.39 -8.78
C ASN A 403 28.11 -3.03 -9.32
N ILE A 404 27.80 -2.96 -10.61
CA ILE A 404 27.24 -1.76 -11.26
C ILE A 404 26.17 -2.25 -12.23
N ALA A 405 25.02 -1.59 -12.26
CA ALA A 405 23.98 -1.81 -13.24
C ALA A 405 23.42 -0.50 -13.78
N VAL A 406 22.94 -0.54 -15.01
CA VAL A 406 22.12 0.49 -15.66
C VAL A 406 20.85 -0.21 -16.10
N PHE A 407 19.71 0.41 -15.83
CA PHE A 407 18.40 -0.18 -16.13
C PHE A 407 17.46 0.85 -16.76
N ASP A 408 16.52 0.31 -17.52
CA ASP A 408 15.35 1.00 -18.04
C ASP A 408 14.14 0.12 -17.74
N GLN A 409 13.19 0.65 -16.98
CA GLN A 409 11.96 -0.02 -16.58
C GLN A 409 10.77 0.76 -17.13
N LYS A 410 9.82 0.04 -17.71
CA LYS A 410 8.52 0.55 -18.10
C LYS A 410 7.41 -0.25 -17.45
N ILE A 411 6.40 0.46 -16.94
CA ILE A 411 5.20 -0.13 -16.36
C ILE A 411 4.00 0.41 -17.14
N GLU A 412 3.23 -0.50 -17.74
CA GLU A 412 1.97 -0.20 -18.38
C GLU A 412 0.80 -0.52 -17.44
N GLY A 413 -0.22 0.33 -17.44
CA GLY A 413 -1.37 0.15 -16.56
C GLY A 413 -1.06 0.31 -15.08
N PHE A 414 -0.04 1.08 -14.70
CA PHE A 414 0.36 1.28 -13.31
C PHE A 414 -0.83 1.53 -12.39
N GLN A 415 -0.98 0.71 -11.34
CA GLN A 415 -2.07 0.79 -10.38
C GLN A 415 -1.74 1.81 -9.30
N SER A 416 -2.45 2.95 -9.31
CA SER A 416 -2.30 4.01 -8.32
C SER A 416 -3.49 4.03 -7.38
N ASN A 417 -3.24 4.10 -6.08
CA ASN A 417 -4.24 4.25 -5.03
C ASN A 417 -4.04 5.60 -4.34
N THR A 418 -5.00 6.51 -4.52
CA THR A 418 -4.87 7.90 -4.06
C THR A 418 -5.97 8.23 -3.07
N PHE A 419 -5.60 8.79 -1.91
CA PHE A 419 -6.54 9.28 -0.92
C PHE A 419 -7.22 10.58 -1.39
N VAL A 420 -8.56 10.64 -1.29
CA VAL A 420 -9.38 11.76 -1.78
C VAL A 420 -10.18 12.45 -0.67
N GLY A 421 -9.69 12.39 0.56
CA GLY A 421 -10.28 13.07 1.72
C GLY A 421 -11.11 12.17 2.63
N THR A 422 -11.93 11.26 2.10
CA THR A 422 -12.78 10.34 2.88
C THR A 422 -12.55 8.88 2.58
N GLY A 423 -11.86 8.58 1.48
CA GLY A 423 -11.57 7.23 1.00
C GLY A 423 -10.45 7.23 -0.01
N PHE A 424 -10.25 6.09 -0.67
CA PHE A 424 -9.22 5.90 -1.67
C PHE A 424 -9.83 5.62 -3.03
N ILE A 425 -9.27 6.22 -4.06
CA ILE A 425 -9.59 5.89 -5.45
C ILE A 425 -8.45 5.05 -6.01
N LEU A 426 -8.78 3.87 -6.50
CA LEU A 426 -7.88 2.99 -7.22
C LEU A 426 -8.09 3.22 -8.72
N ALA A 427 -7.02 3.56 -9.43
CA ALA A 427 -7.05 3.82 -10.87
C ALA A 427 -5.77 3.32 -11.53
N ASN A 428 -5.85 3.04 -12.85
CA ASN A 428 -4.65 2.81 -13.64
C ASN A 428 -4.10 4.16 -14.14
N ALA A 429 -2.83 4.43 -13.85
CA ALA A 429 -2.04 5.33 -14.68
C ALA A 429 -1.84 4.68 -16.06
N GLY A 430 -1.72 5.46 -17.13
CA GLY A 430 -1.48 4.90 -18.45
C GLY A 430 -0.14 4.18 -18.51
N SER A 431 0.95 4.86 -18.16
CA SER A 431 2.29 4.27 -18.09
C SER A 431 3.24 5.08 -17.22
N GLN A 432 4.23 4.38 -16.69
CA GLN A 432 5.35 4.95 -15.94
C GLN A 432 6.66 4.37 -16.46
N SER A 433 7.67 5.22 -16.62
CA SER A 433 9.03 4.79 -16.92
C SER A 433 10.01 5.21 -15.84
N THR A 434 11.08 4.43 -15.70
CA THR A 434 12.17 4.73 -14.74
C THR A 434 13.49 4.29 -15.36
N GLU A 435 14.31 5.25 -15.73
CA GLU A 435 15.70 5.02 -16.12
C GLU A 435 16.60 5.24 -14.92
N GLY A 436 17.68 4.45 -14.79
CA GLY A 436 18.58 4.63 -13.67
C GLY A 436 19.86 3.83 -13.74
N TYR A 437 20.69 4.05 -12.74
CA TYR A 437 21.87 3.23 -12.49
C TYR A 437 22.06 3.02 -10.99
N GLU A 438 22.66 1.88 -10.68
CA GLU A 438 22.96 1.50 -9.31
C GLU A 438 24.36 0.92 -9.18
N PHE A 439 24.91 0.97 -7.98
CA PHE A 439 26.14 0.29 -7.65
C PHE A 439 26.16 -0.19 -6.20
N ASP A 440 26.93 -1.27 -5.98
CA ASP A 440 27.27 -1.80 -4.67
C ASP A 440 28.77 -2.06 -4.59
N LEU A 441 29.43 -1.39 -3.66
CA LEU A 441 30.82 -1.61 -3.30
C LEU A 441 30.89 -2.20 -1.89
N VAL A 442 31.45 -3.39 -1.76
CA VAL A 442 31.78 -3.99 -0.45
C VAL A 442 33.24 -4.39 -0.48
N MET A 443 34.01 -3.93 0.51
CA MET A 443 35.42 -4.27 0.58
C MET A 443 35.97 -4.18 2.02
N SER A 444 37.01 -4.95 2.31
CA SER A 444 37.79 -4.86 3.53
C SER A 444 39.22 -4.37 3.18
N PRO A 445 39.45 -3.03 3.10
CA PRO A 445 40.72 -2.46 2.71
C PRO A 445 41.89 -2.91 3.61
N THR A 446 41.60 -3.21 4.86
CA THR A 446 42.51 -3.80 5.86
C THR A 446 41.77 -4.89 6.64
N GLU A 447 42.52 -5.69 7.40
CA GLU A 447 41.94 -6.71 8.30
C GLU A 447 40.98 -6.11 9.37
N SER A 448 41.09 -4.82 9.62
CA SER A 448 40.33 -4.10 10.65
C SER A 448 39.23 -3.20 10.12
N ILE A 449 39.12 -3.00 8.83
CA ILE A 449 38.17 -2.03 8.26
C ILE A 449 37.31 -2.70 7.20
N ASP A 450 36.00 -2.69 7.41
CA ASP A 450 35.01 -3.06 6.42
C ASP A 450 34.28 -1.82 5.92
N LEU A 451 34.10 -1.72 4.60
CA LEU A 451 33.42 -0.65 3.91
C LEU A 451 32.29 -1.23 3.03
N ALA A 452 31.10 -0.68 3.17
CA ALA A 452 29.99 -0.94 2.25
C ALA A 452 29.40 0.40 1.80
N ILE A 453 29.27 0.59 0.47
CA ILE A 453 28.66 1.78 -0.13
C ILE A 453 27.73 1.30 -1.25
N SER A 454 26.46 1.68 -1.17
CA SER A 454 25.47 1.43 -2.22
C SER A 454 24.87 2.75 -2.69
N GLY A 455 24.59 2.86 -3.97
CA GLY A 455 23.94 4.02 -4.55
C GLY A 455 22.90 3.61 -5.59
N LEU A 456 21.75 4.26 -5.56
CA LEU A 456 20.69 4.17 -6.56
C LEU A 456 20.40 5.59 -7.06
N PHE A 457 20.41 5.77 -8.37
CA PHE A 457 20.12 7.03 -9.06
C PHE A 457 19.11 6.74 -10.15
N MET A 458 17.93 7.36 -10.07
CA MET A 458 16.82 7.05 -10.99
C MET A 458 15.99 8.29 -11.31
N ASP A 459 15.29 8.25 -12.44
CA ASP A 459 14.39 9.30 -12.89
C ASP A 459 13.00 8.71 -13.23
N PRO A 460 12.15 8.46 -12.24
CA PRO A 460 10.81 7.92 -12.47
C PRO A 460 9.86 9.02 -12.94
N ILE A 461 9.08 8.74 -14.00
CA ILE A 461 8.14 9.67 -14.62
C ILE A 461 6.85 8.94 -14.99
N TYR A 462 5.71 9.56 -14.75
CA TYR A 462 4.45 9.16 -15.36
C TYR A 462 4.45 9.59 -16.83
N ASP A 463 4.65 8.66 -17.75
CA ASP A 463 4.58 8.94 -19.19
C ASP A 463 3.16 9.32 -19.62
N SER A 464 2.17 8.72 -18.97
CA SER A 464 0.76 9.01 -19.17
C SER A 464 -0.05 8.76 -17.90
N PHE A 465 -0.66 9.80 -17.34
CA PHE A 465 -1.61 9.70 -16.23
C PHE A 465 -2.64 10.83 -16.28
N PRO A 466 -3.48 10.90 -17.36
CA PRO A 466 -4.40 12.02 -17.56
C PRO A 466 -5.61 12.02 -16.63
N ASN A 467 -5.96 10.87 -16.04
CA ASN A 467 -7.20 10.67 -15.28
C ASN A 467 -6.92 10.31 -13.80
N SER A 468 -5.87 10.88 -13.19
CA SER A 468 -5.67 10.70 -11.77
C SER A 468 -6.73 11.44 -10.96
N SER A 469 -6.92 11.05 -9.69
CA SER A 469 -7.79 11.80 -8.76
C SER A 469 -7.32 13.23 -8.50
N ALA A 470 -6.07 13.54 -8.83
CA ALA A 470 -5.45 14.86 -8.69
C ALA A 470 -5.39 15.67 -10.01
N GLY A 471 -6.03 15.17 -11.08
CA GLY A 471 -5.96 15.73 -12.42
C GLY A 471 -4.94 15.03 -13.31
N ASP A 472 -4.44 15.74 -14.34
CA ASP A 472 -3.43 15.19 -15.25
C ASP A 472 -2.03 15.26 -14.61
N LEU A 473 -1.47 14.11 -14.28
CA LEU A 473 -0.12 13.95 -13.73
C LEU A 473 0.92 13.52 -14.77
N THR A 474 0.56 13.50 -16.05
CA THR A 474 1.47 13.18 -17.15
C THR A 474 2.72 14.06 -17.12
N GLY A 475 3.89 13.45 -17.20
CA GLY A 475 5.19 14.12 -17.14
C GLY A 475 5.64 14.52 -15.73
N THR A 476 4.91 14.15 -14.70
CA THR A 476 5.32 14.39 -13.31
C THR A 476 6.00 13.16 -12.72
N MET A 477 6.78 13.39 -11.68
CA MET A 477 7.41 12.33 -10.89
C MET A 477 6.46 11.83 -9.80
N PRO A 478 6.39 10.52 -9.52
CA PRO A 478 5.63 9.98 -8.39
C PRO A 478 6.04 10.59 -7.05
N SER A 479 5.09 10.74 -6.15
CA SER A 479 5.36 11.21 -4.78
C SER A 479 6.07 10.14 -3.94
N ASN A 480 6.70 10.56 -2.85
CA ASN A 480 7.46 9.72 -1.91
C ASN A 480 8.63 8.92 -2.53
N VAL A 481 9.11 9.34 -3.69
CA VAL A 481 10.24 8.74 -4.36
C VAL A 481 11.40 9.72 -4.41
N SER A 482 12.59 9.31 -3.94
CA SER A 482 13.83 10.07 -4.04
C SER A 482 14.59 9.64 -5.30
N LYS A 483 15.11 10.61 -6.07
CA LYS A 483 15.90 10.31 -7.27
C LYS A 483 17.24 9.68 -6.92
N ASP A 484 17.85 10.14 -5.84
CA ASP A 484 19.18 9.73 -5.43
C ASP A 484 19.12 9.15 -4.02
N THR A 485 19.62 7.94 -3.85
CA THR A 485 19.75 7.29 -2.54
C THR A 485 21.15 6.72 -2.40
N ILE A 486 21.84 7.05 -1.32
CA ILE A 486 23.19 6.57 -1.02
C ILE A 486 23.20 6.03 0.41
N SER A 487 23.64 4.78 0.56
CA SER A 487 23.91 4.15 1.86
C SER A 487 25.40 3.90 1.98
N SER A 488 26.01 4.29 3.09
CA SER A 488 27.43 4.08 3.35
C SER A 488 27.62 3.56 4.76
N THR A 489 28.43 2.53 4.91
CA THR A 489 28.78 1.98 6.22
C THR A 489 30.27 1.71 6.30
N VAL A 490 30.88 2.19 7.39
CA VAL A 490 32.27 1.87 7.76
C VAL A 490 32.25 1.18 9.10
N THR A 491 32.84 -0.01 9.17
CA THR A 491 33.05 -0.75 10.43
C THR A 491 34.54 -0.87 10.70
N TRP A 492 34.97 -0.40 11.85
CA TRP A 492 36.31 -0.64 12.36
C TRP A 492 36.26 -1.73 13.41
N ASN A 493 36.87 -2.88 13.09
CA ASN A 493 37.02 -4.03 13.98
C ASN A 493 38.37 -3.92 14.71
N TRP A 494 38.39 -4.19 15.98
CA TRP A 494 39.60 -4.18 16.79
C TRP A 494 39.64 -5.40 17.71
N ASN A 495 40.85 -5.85 17.95
CA ASN A 495 41.14 -6.93 18.93
C ASN A 495 42.18 -6.42 19.93
N VAL A 496 41.87 -6.48 21.21
CA VAL A 496 42.79 -6.12 22.30
C VAL A 496 42.73 -7.19 23.36
N ASN A 497 43.82 -7.96 23.50
CA ASN A 497 43.91 -9.13 24.35
C ASN A 497 42.87 -10.21 23.96
N ASN A 498 41.87 -10.48 24.80
CA ASN A 498 40.79 -11.45 24.56
C ASN A 498 39.43 -10.75 24.27
N TRP A 499 39.47 -9.51 23.90
CA TRP A 499 38.29 -8.71 23.61
C TRP A 499 38.25 -8.35 22.13
N ASP A 500 37.18 -8.78 21.44
CA ASP A 500 36.86 -8.35 20.11
C ASP A 500 35.84 -7.25 20.19
N GLY A 501 35.98 -6.23 19.37
CA GLY A 501 35.01 -5.15 19.36
C GLY A 501 34.92 -4.48 18.00
N TYR A 502 33.91 -3.66 17.84
CA TYR A 502 33.72 -2.88 16.64
C TYR A 502 33.18 -1.47 16.94
N PHE A 503 33.51 -0.56 16.05
CA PHE A 503 32.81 0.71 15.87
C PHE A 503 32.25 0.76 14.45
N ARG A 504 30.95 1.07 14.32
CA ARG A 504 30.28 1.19 13.03
C ARG A 504 29.66 2.56 12.91
N LEU A 505 29.91 3.20 11.76
CA LEU A 505 29.29 4.43 11.31
C LEU A 505 28.50 4.13 10.05
N SER A 506 27.20 4.42 10.05
CA SER A 506 26.34 4.25 8.88
C SER A 506 25.67 5.57 8.53
N HIS A 507 25.70 5.94 7.27
CA HIS A 507 25.09 7.13 6.71
C HIS A 507 24.09 6.73 5.64
N LEU A 508 22.88 7.27 5.70
CA LEU A 508 21.84 7.12 4.70
C LEU A 508 21.43 8.52 4.23
N TYR A 509 21.64 8.75 2.96
CA TYR A 509 21.17 9.94 2.26
C TYR A 509 20.10 9.56 1.24
N ALA A 510 18.98 10.32 1.21
CA ALA A 510 18.01 10.29 0.14
C ALA A 510 17.64 11.73 -0.24
N SER A 511 17.66 11.99 -1.54
CA SER A 511 17.35 13.31 -2.10
C SER A 511 15.90 13.72 -1.86
N GLU A 512 15.57 14.94 -2.18
CA GLU A 512 14.23 15.50 -2.01
C GLU A 512 13.15 14.65 -2.70
N ALA A 513 12.08 14.35 -1.96
CA ALA A 513 10.87 13.70 -2.47
C ALA A 513 9.65 14.55 -2.10
N LYS A 514 8.72 14.72 -3.04
CA LYS A 514 7.41 15.31 -2.76
C LYS A 514 6.60 14.37 -1.89
N MET A 515 5.83 14.90 -0.95
CA MET A 515 5.03 14.09 -0.03
C MET A 515 3.69 13.66 -0.63
N LEU A 516 3.09 14.50 -1.50
CA LEU A 516 1.76 14.27 -2.06
C LEU A 516 1.78 14.33 -3.58
N GLU A 517 1.00 13.47 -4.22
CA GLU A 517 0.80 13.51 -5.67
C GLU A 517 -0.12 14.66 -6.11
N ASN A 518 -1.10 15.05 -5.28
CA ASN A 518 -1.98 16.17 -5.61
C ASN A 518 -1.20 17.49 -5.63
N PRO A 519 -1.03 18.16 -6.81
CA PRO A 519 -0.18 19.33 -6.92
C PRO A 519 -0.66 20.52 -6.09
N ALA A 520 -1.98 20.67 -5.91
CA ALA A 520 -2.56 21.78 -5.15
C ALA A 520 -2.27 21.60 -3.64
N TRP A 521 -2.41 20.40 -3.12
CA TRP A 521 -2.11 20.09 -1.72
C TRP A 521 -0.61 20.10 -1.47
N GLN A 522 0.18 19.58 -2.41
CA GLN A 522 1.64 19.66 -2.35
C GLN A 522 2.12 21.11 -2.26
N ALA A 523 1.57 22.01 -3.06
CA ALA A 523 1.92 23.44 -3.02
C ALA A 523 1.56 24.09 -1.68
N ILE A 524 0.46 23.69 -1.03
CA ILE A 524 0.10 24.17 0.32
C ILE A 524 1.15 23.72 1.34
N LEU A 525 1.58 22.45 1.29
CA LEU A 525 2.60 21.93 2.20
C LEU A 525 3.95 22.60 1.95
N GLU A 526 4.37 22.79 0.70
CA GLU A 526 5.60 23.48 0.36
C GLU A 526 5.60 24.94 0.84
N ALA A 527 4.47 25.64 0.71
CA ALA A 527 4.31 27.00 1.23
C ALA A 527 4.39 27.05 2.77
N ALA A 528 4.02 25.97 3.45
CA ALA A 528 4.19 25.80 4.90
C ALA A 528 5.62 25.36 5.31
N GLY A 529 6.50 25.08 4.34
CA GLY A 529 7.87 24.60 4.60
C GLY A 529 7.99 23.09 4.90
N ASN A 530 6.94 22.31 4.65
CA ASN A 530 6.85 20.90 5.06
C ASN A 530 6.55 19.92 3.90
N GLY A 531 6.47 20.40 2.66
CA GLY A 531 6.06 19.58 1.52
C GLY A 531 7.14 18.69 0.92
N ILE A 532 8.38 18.81 1.37
CA ILE A 532 9.54 18.09 0.85
C ILE A 532 10.13 17.22 1.95
N LYS A 533 10.26 15.93 1.66
CA LYS A 533 10.92 14.97 2.53
C LYS A 533 12.35 14.75 2.03
N THR A 534 13.31 14.90 2.92
CA THR A 534 14.71 14.52 2.69
C THR A 534 15.15 13.57 3.79
N GLN A 535 16.14 12.75 3.53
CA GLN A 535 16.74 11.93 4.56
C GLN A 535 18.27 12.09 4.51
N ASP A 536 18.82 12.48 5.63
CA ASP A 536 20.27 12.58 5.86
C ASP A 536 20.52 12.13 7.30
N THR A 537 20.76 10.82 7.46
CA THR A 537 20.78 10.17 8.77
C THR A 537 22.13 9.53 9.01
N LEU A 538 22.76 9.89 10.12
CA LEU A 538 24.01 9.31 10.58
C LEU A 538 23.75 8.47 11.84
N ASN A 539 24.06 7.19 11.77
CA ASN A 539 23.94 6.25 12.87
C ASN A 539 25.32 5.78 13.33
N PHE A 540 25.49 5.66 14.63
CA PHE A 540 26.67 5.12 15.27
C PHE A 540 26.31 3.92 16.12
N SER A 541 27.10 2.85 16.03
CA SER A 541 27.01 1.71 16.94
C SER A 541 28.39 1.21 17.34
N ALA A 542 28.50 0.67 18.53
CA ALA A 542 29.72 0.05 19.05
C ALA A 542 29.34 -1.22 19.82
N GLY A 543 30.18 -2.23 19.72
CA GLY A 543 30.00 -3.49 20.45
C GLY A 543 31.33 -4.05 20.91
N ILE A 544 31.27 -4.80 22.00
CA ILE A 544 32.42 -5.53 22.56
C ILE A 544 31.95 -6.97 22.83
N GLU A 545 32.67 -7.92 22.31
CA GLU A 545 32.45 -9.34 22.57
C GLU A 545 33.57 -9.91 23.48
N THR A 546 33.18 -10.56 24.55
CA THR A 546 34.11 -11.27 25.44
C THR A 546 33.95 -12.76 25.23
N VAL A 547 35.00 -13.45 24.82
CA VAL A 547 34.96 -14.89 24.69
C VAL A 547 35.10 -15.50 26.09
N SER A 548 33.97 -15.85 26.70
CA SER A 548 33.95 -16.71 27.90
C SER A 548 33.63 -18.12 27.47
N TYR A 549 34.63 -18.97 27.40
CA TYR A 549 34.41 -20.41 27.26
C TYR A 549 33.92 -20.97 28.61
N THR A 550 32.63 -21.06 28.80
CA THR A 550 32.07 -21.97 29.78
C THR A 550 31.96 -23.34 29.11
N HIS A 551 32.94 -24.18 29.34
CA HIS A 551 32.78 -25.61 29.10
C HIS A 551 31.77 -26.13 30.11
N LEU A 552 30.57 -26.47 29.64
CA LEU A 552 29.67 -27.39 30.31
C LEU A 552 29.81 -28.77 29.69
#